data_e5d1759abf1855f3b373a3c32fa788b9
#
_entry.id   e5d1759abf1855f3b373a3c32fa788b9
#
_cell.length_a   1.000
_cell.length_b   1.000
_cell.length_c   1.000
_cell.angle_alpha   90.00
_cell.angle_beta   90.00
_cell.angle_gamma   90.00
#
_symmetry.space_group_name_H-M   'P 1'
#
loop_
_entity.id
_entity.type
_entity.pdbx_description
1 polymer ?
#
loop_
_entity_poly.entity_id
_entity_poly.type
_entity_poly.pdbx_seq_one_letter_code
_entity_poly.pdbx_strand_id
1 'polypeptide(L)'
;MEYSVYAPVTAAVRAKLQDSWLHDLVVQYRDIRRRVMRRPEGEEFLLRRYSQIHGKPLNLTNPQTFTEKLFWRMITWNRGDMPLRFRQLADKYAVRAHVASTVGEEYMTKLLWHGDNPHAIPFDRLPAEYVIKPSHAAGQVIIVKGQADRDEIIRTVSGWLANDYYWHGRESQYYRIPPRILIEEYLTNEDGSPPFDYKVYCFNGTPEQIMVRNHTHDICPFFDTTWDFLDFSDEIGAVRPWVPKPVNLAEMLTLAAKLSVGFGYVRLDFYNVKGRVYFGEFTFTPAAGIITYDPECWDLKLGEKWDLSLDC
;
A
#
# COMPACT_ATOMS: atom_id res chain seq x y z
N MET A 1 -18.50 10.41 27.51
CA MET A 1 -18.34 8.94 27.65
C MET A 1 -19.19 8.27 26.56
N GLU A 2 -18.59 7.99 25.41
CA GLU A 2 -19.20 7.09 24.43
C GLU A 2 -18.05 6.26 23.85
N TYR A 3 -17.92 5.08 24.37
CA TYR A 3 -16.92 4.10 23.95
C TYR A 3 -17.34 3.48 22.63
N SER A 4 -16.46 3.58 21.65
CA SER A 4 -16.48 2.87 20.40
C SER A 4 -16.50 1.35 20.66
N VAL A 5 -17.64 0.73 20.42
CA VAL A 5 -17.76 -0.73 20.36
C VAL A 5 -17.23 -1.21 19.01
N TYR A 6 -15.92 -1.37 18.87
CA TYR A 6 -15.33 -2.21 17.84
C TYR A 6 -14.95 -3.55 18.47
N ALA A 7 -15.95 -4.41 18.64
CA ALA A 7 -15.67 -5.83 18.76
C ALA A 7 -15.14 -6.36 17.41
N PRO A 8 -14.10 -7.19 17.36
CA PRO A 8 -13.66 -7.82 16.13
C PRO A 8 -14.78 -8.73 15.62
N VAL A 9 -15.46 -8.27 14.57
CA VAL A 9 -16.45 -9.09 13.86
C VAL A 9 -15.66 -10.19 13.17
N THR A 10 -15.85 -11.44 13.57
CA THR A 10 -15.19 -12.60 12.98
C THR A 10 -15.42 -12.66 11.48
N ALA A 11 -14.44 -13.16 10.71
CA ALA A 11 -14.50 -13.26 9.25
C ALA A 11 -15.80 -13.92 8.75
N ALA A 12 -16.34 -14.88 9.49
CA ALA A 12 -17.61 -15.57 9.18
C ALA A 12 -18.84 -14.64 9.30
N VAL A 13 -18.84 -13.67 10.21
CA VAL A 13 -19.92 -12.68 10.34
C VAL A 13 -19.79 -11.59 9.27
N ARG A 14 -18.58 -11.22 8.88
CA ARG A 14 -18.33 -10.32 7.72
C ARG A 14 -18.86 -10.92 6.42
N ALA A 15 -18.56 -12.19 6.14
CA ALA A 15 -19.01 -12.86 4.93
C ALA A 15 -20.54 -12.94 4.83
N LYS A 16 -21.24 -13.20 5.96
CA LYS A 16 -22.73 -13.24 5.98
C LYS A 16 -23.41 -11.87 5.87
N LEU A 17 -22.69 -10.78 6.19
CA LEU A 17 -23.23 -9.42 6.08
C LEU A 17 -22.98 -8.78 4.71
N GLN A 18 -22.01 -9.28 3.94
CA GLN A 18 -21.65 -8.72 2.63
C GLN A 18 -22.75 -8.88 1.57
N ASP A 19 -23.59 -9.89 1.67
CA ASP A 19 -24.67 -10.18 0.71
C ASP A 19 -26.07 -9.73 1.18
N SER A 20 -26.17 -8.91 2.23
CA SER A 20 -27.45 -8.48 2.78
C SER A 20 -27.73 -7.01 2.48
N TRP A 21 -29.02 -6.67 2.22
CA TRP A 21 -29.50 -5.28 2.10
C TRP A 21 -29.09 -4.38 3.28
N LEU A 22 -28.77 -4.97 4.44
CA LEU A 22 -28.19 -4.28 5.61
C LEU A 22 -26.79 -3.75 5.33
N HIS A 23 -25.98 -4.43 4.51
CA HIS A 23 -24.67 -3.95 4.10
C HIS A 23 -24.81 -2.66 3.27
N ASP A 24 -25.71 -2.65 2.30
CA ASP A 24 -25.98 -1.49 1.45
C ASP A 24 -26.50 -0.30 2.26
N LEU A 25 -27.35 -0.53 3.26
CA LEU A 25 -27.80 0.51 4.19
C LEU A 25 -26.67 1.05 5.06
N VAL A 26 -25.78 0.19 5.55
CA VAL A 26 -24.60 0.62 6.33
C VAL A 26 -23.63 1.41 5.46
N VAL A 27 -23.44 1.02 4.21
CA VAL A 27 -22.60 1.76 3.24
C VAL A 27 -23.24 3.11 2.92
N GLN A 28 -24.52 3.17 2.61
CA GLN A 28 -25.25 4.42 2.37
C GLN A 28 -25.26 5.34 3.58
N TYR A 29 -25.51 4.80 4.78
CA TYR A 29 -25.44 5.58 6.02
C TYR A 29 -24.03 6.14 6.27
N ARG A 30 -22.97 5.34 6.04
CA ARG A 30 -21.59 5.81 6.12
C ARG A 30 -21.31 6.93 5.13
N ASP A 31 -21.82 6.83 3.91
CA ASP A 31 -21.60 7.84 2.86
C ASP A 31 -22.36 9.12 3.15
N ILE A 32 -23.60 9.04 3.62
CA ILE A 32 -24.37 10.20 4.08
C ILE A 32 -23.68 10.85 5.30
N ARG A 33 -23.29 10.05 6.29
CA ARG A 33 -22.55 10.53 7.44
C ARG A 33 -21.22 11.18 7.05
N ARG A 34 -20.47 10.62 6.11
CA ARG A 34 -19.23 11.20 5.57
C ARG A 34 -19.46 12.53 4.87
N ARG A 35 -20.61 12.72 4.20
CA ARG A 35 -20.94 13.96 3.50
C ARG A 35 -21.44 15.06 4.44
N VAL A 36 -22.11 14.70 5.52
CA VAL A 36 -22.78 15.65 6.43
C VAL A 36 -21.92 16.02 7.64
N MET A 37 -21.10 15.09 8.16
CA MET A 37 -20.23 15.38 9.30
C MET A 37 -18.96 16.10 8.87
N ARG A 38 -18.60 17.19 9.60
CA ARG A 38 -17.29 17.84 9.45
C ARG A 38 -16.21 16.78 9.68
N ARG A 39 -15.45 16.49 8.64
CA ARG A 39 -14.31 15.56 8.73
C ARG A 39 -13.20 16.27 9.51
N PRO A 40 -12.56 15.62 10.50
CA PRO A 40 -11.39 16.18 11.15
C PRO A 40 -10.35 16.56 10.11
N GLU A 41 -9.69 17.68 10.29
CA GLU A 41 -8.54 18.08 9.48
C GLU A 41 -7.45 17.03 9.53
N GLY A 42 -6.60 16.93 8.50
CA GLY A 42 -5.61 15.87 8.38
C GLY A 42 -4.68 15.79 9.59
N GLU A 43 -4.21 16.93 10.08
CA GLU A 43 -3.34 17.01 11.26
C GLU A 43 -4.04 16.53 12.54
N GLU A 44 -5.23 17.02 12.85
CA GLU A 44 -5.99 16.59 14.03
C GLU A 44 -6.26 15.07 14.02
N PHE A 45 -6.64 14.55 12.86
CA PHE A 45 -6.86 13.12 12.68
C PHE A 45 -5.59 12.31 12.95
N LEU A 46 -4.45 12.74 12.41
CA LEU A 46 -3.17 12.03 12.52
C LEU A 46 -2.60 12.09 13.95
N LEU A 47 -2.66 13.23 14.61
CA LEU A 47 -2.23 13.37 16.01
C LEU A 47 -3.04 12.44 16.93
N ARG A 48 -4.36 12.41 16.76
CA ARG A 48 -5.25 11.53 17.52
C ARG A 48 -4.94 10.06 17.22
N ARG A 49 -4.75 9.69 15.95
CA ARG A 49 -4.42 8.33 15.54
C ARG A 49 -3.10 7.86 16.14
N TYR A 50 -2.04 8.68 16.09
CA TYR A 50 -0.76 8.36 16.71
C TYR A 50 -0.91 8.07 18.20
N SER A 51 -1.57 8.95 18.94
CA SER A 51 -1.79 8.79 20.38
C SER A 51 -2.61 7.52 20.71
N GLN A 52 -3.57 7.14 19.87
CA GLN A 52 -4.36 5.93 20.04
C GLN A 52 -3.55 4.65 19.82
N ILE A 53 -2.60 4.67 18.87
CA ILE A 53 -1.76 3.51 18.54
C ILE A 53 -0.64 3.35 19.56
N HIS A 54 0.05 4.42 19.90
CA HIS A 54 1.30 4.38 20.69
C HIS A 54 1.13 4.78 22.15
N GLY A 55 -0.08 5.17 22.59
CA GLY A 55 -0.37 5.56 23.97
C GLY A 55 0.32 6.83 24.47
N LYS A 56 0.98 7.59 23.58
CA LYS A 56 1.74 8.80 23.89
C LYS A 56 1.50 9.89 22.82
N PRO A 57 1.71 11.18 23.15
CA PRO A 57 1.64 12.24 22.15
C PRO A 57 2.81 12.14 21.15
N LEU A 58 2.56 12.56 19.90
CA LEU A 58 3.58 12.62 18.86
C LEU A 58 4.57 13.77 19.13
N ASN A 59 5.87 13.47 19.05
CA ASN A 59 6.92 14.50 19.10
C ASN A 59 7.18 15.06 17.68
N LEU A 60 6.52 16.17 17.37
CA LEU A 60 6.70 16.83 16.07
C LEU A 60 7.98 17.67 15.97
N THR A 61 8.56 18.08 17.10
CA THR A 61 9.75 18.95 17.12
C THR A 61 11.02 18.18 16.84
N ASN A 62 11.11 16.96 17.36
CA ASN A 62 12.28 16.10 17.23
C ASN A 62 11.86 14.61 17.16
N PRO A 63 11.24 14.17 16.06
CA PRO A 63 10.82 12.79 15.89
C PRO A 63 12.04 11.88 15.76
N GLN A 64 12.10 10.82 16.57
CA GLN A 64 13.24 9.89 16.63
C GLN A 64 12.90 8.54 16.01
N THR A 65 11.74 7.98 16.34
CA THR A 65 11.38 6.65 15.88
C THR A 65 10.84 6.69 14.43
N PHE A 66 10.84 5.55 13.77
CA PHE A 66 10.29 5.44 12.41
C PHE A 66 8.82 5.86 12.37
N THR A 67 8.02 5.43 13.33
CA THR A 67 6.60 5.80 13.38
C THR A 67 6.40 7.28 13.69
N GLU A 68 7.22 7.90 14.56
CA GLU A 68 7.19 9.35 14.77
C GLU A 68 7.52 10.11 13.48
N LYS A 69 8.58 9.71 12.77
CA LYS A 69 8.99 10.31 11.48
C LYS A 69 7.93 10.10 10.39
N LEU A 70 7.27 8.95 10.38
CA LEU A 70 6.19 8.65 9.44
C LEU A 70 4.99 9.58 9.67
N PHE A 71 4.53 9.74 10.90
CA PHE A 71 3.45 10.66 11.23
C PHE A 71 3.86 12.13 11.05
N TRP A 72 5.11 12.49 11.36
CA TRP A 72 5.65 13.81 11.06
C TRP A 72 5.55 14.13 9.56
N ARG A 73 6.01 13.22 8.69
CA ARG A 73 5.88 13.32 7.21
C ARG A 73 4.42 13.51 6.80
N MET A 74 3.53 12.66 7.30
CA MET A 74 2.09 12.73 6.95
C MET A 74 1.48 14.08 7.36
N ILE A 75 1.84 14.62 8.54
CA ILE A 75 1.36 15.91 9.02
C ILE A 75 1.94 17.06 8.20
N THR A 76 3.23 17.06 7.95
CA THR A 76 3.91 18.07 7.11
C THR A 76 3.27 18.12 5.71
N TRP A 77 3.03 16.96 5.10
CA TRP A 77 2.34 16.89 3.82
C TRP A 77 0.88 17.37 3.87
N ASN A 78 0.17 17.15 4.96
CA ASN A 78 -1.18 17.68 5.14
C ASN A 78 -1.21 19.20 5.36
N ARG A 79 -0.11 19.80 5.79
CA ARG A 79 0.07 21.26 5.86
C ARG A 79 0.33 21.91 4.51
N GLY A 80 0.63 21.13 3.48
CA GLY A 80 0.85 21.60 2.11
C GLY A 80 2.28 21.43 1.59
N ASP A 81 3.20 20.93 2.39
CA ASP A 81 4.64 20.86 2.09
C ASP A 81 5.05 19.56 1.34
N MET A 82 4.08 18.85 0.75
CA MET A 82 4.37 17.63 -0.01
C MET A 82 4.88 17.94 -1.42
N PRO A 83 6.11 17.53 -1.79
CA PRO A 83 6.59 17.64 -3.17
C PRO A 83 5.71 16.85 -4.14
N LEU A 84 5.45 17.41 -5.33
CA LEU A 84 4.55 16.83 -6.33
C LEU A 84 4.93 15.41 -6.76
N ARG A 85 6.23 15.10 -6.75
CA ARG A 85 6.76 13.77 -7.11
C ARG A 85 6.11 12.63 -6.32
N PHE A 86 5.80 12.84 -5.04
CA PHE A 86 5.18 11.80 -4.21
C PHE A 86 3.78 11.40 -4.70
N ARG A 87 3.00 12.39 -5.16
CA ARG A 87 1.68 12.11 -5.78
C ARG A 87 1.83 11.38 -7.11
N GLN A 88 2.78 11.80 -7.95
CA GLN A 88 3.01 11.17 -9.25
C GLN A 88 3.45 9.71 -9.11
N LEU A 89 4.29 9.40 -8.11
CA LEU A 89 4.78 8.06 -7.86
C LEU A 89 3.79 7.17 -7.08
N ALA A 90 2.85 7.77 -6.35
CA ALA A 90 1.74 7.03 -5.72
C ALA A 90 0.63 6.66 -6.71
N ASP A 91 0.51 7.38 -7.84
CA ASP A 91 -0.41 7.04 -8.92
C ASP A 91 0.12 5.84 -9.71
N LYS A 92 -0.57 4.68 -9.58
CA LYS A 92 -0.17 3.42 -10.23
C LYS A 92 -0.13 3.50 -11.76
N TYR A 93 -0.79 4.51 -12.37
CA TYR A 93 -0.68 4.76 -13.80
C TYR A 93 0.51 5.64 -14.14
N ALA A 94 0.64 6.79 -13.46
CA ALA A 94 1.70 7.76 -13.75
C ALA A 94 3.10 7.22 -13.44
N VAL A 95 3.24 6.41 -12.38
CA VAL A 95 4.52 5.80 -11.96
C VAL A 95 5.15 4.93 -13.05
N ARG A 96 4.36 4.36 -13.96
CA ARG A 96 4.85 3.48 -15.03
C ARG A 96 5.89 4.15 -15.91
N ALA A 97 5.67 5.43 -16.27
CA ALA A 97 6.62 6.19 -17.08
C ALA A 97 7.94 6.44 -16.32
N HIS A 98 7.86 6.70 -15.01
CA HIS A 98 9.05 6.88 -14.18
C HIS A 98 9.86 5.59 -14.06
N VAL A 99 9.23 4.46 -13.78
CA VAL A 99 9.91 3.16 -13.68
C VAL A 99 10.54 2.79 -15.02
N ALA A 100 9.81 2.91 -16.13
CA ALA A 100 10.31 2.61 -17.46
C ALA A 100 11.56 3.45 -17.81
N SER A 101 11.56 4.74 -17.47
CA SER A 101 12.71 5.62 -17.75
C SER A 101 13.90 5.43 -16.81
N THR A 102 13.67 4.92 -15.59
CA THR A 102 14.73 4.77 -14.57
C THR A 102 15.40 3.41 -14.59
N VAL A 103 14.62 2.35 -14.79
CA VAL A 103 15.12 0.97 -14.69
C VAL A 103 14.80 0.10 -15.90
N GLY A 104 13.78 0.44 -16.69
CA GLY A 104 13.36 -0.29 -17.88
C GLY A 104 11.87 -0.68 -17.85
N GLU A 105 11.25 -0.73 -19.02
CA GLU A 105 9.83 -1.10 -19.18
C GLU A 105 9.59 -2.59 -18.88
N GLU A 106 10.61 -3.42 -19.05
CA GLU A 106 10.58 -4.86 -18.79
C GLU A 106 10.25 -5.23 -17.34
N TYR A 107 10.45 -4.29 -16.39
CA TYR A 107 10.10 -4.50 -14.97
C TYR A 107 8.64 -4.16 -14.64
N MET A 108 7.87 -3.69 -15.61
CA MET A 108 6.46 -3.41 -15.41
C MET A 108 5.58 -4.60 -15.78
N THR A 109 4.53 -4.83 -14.99
CA THR A 109 3.45 -5.74 -15.40
C THR A 109 2.80 -5.25 -16.68
N LYS A 110 2.40 -6.17 -17.57
CA LYS A 110 1.73 -5.79 -18.82
C LYS A 110 0.39 -5.12 -18.52
N LEU A 111 0.23 -3.87 -18.97
CA LEU A 111 -1.03 -3.15 -18.89
C LEU A 111 -1.94 -3.61 -20.07
N LEU A 112 -3.09 -4.18 -19.74
CA LEU A 112 -4.06 -4.67 -20.72
C LEU A 112 -5.06 -3.60 -21.11
N TRP A 113 -5.47 -2.78 -20.12
CA TRP A 113 -6.37 -1.67 -20.33
C TRP A 113 -6.29 -0.65 -19.18
N HIS A 114 -6.67 0.60 -19.44
CA HIS A 114 -6.89 1.62 -18.42
C HIS A 114 -7.97 2.61 -18.86
N GLY A 115 -8.68 3.19 -17.91
CA GLY A 115 -9.69 4.21 -18.19
C GLY A 115 -10.41 4.66 -16.92
N ASP A 116 -11.28 5.65 -17.09
CA ASP A 116 -12.12 6.24 -16.03
C ASP A 116 -13.61 5.91 -16.22
N ASN A 117 -13.96 5.23 -17.31
CA ASN A 117 -15.31 4.75 -17.58
C ASN A 117 -15.38 3.22 -17.46
N PRO A 118 -15.99 2.66 -16.39
CA PRO A 118 -16.12 1.22 -16.20
C PRO A 118 -16.86 0.49 -17.32
N HIS A 119 -17.81 1.16 -17.98
CA HIS A 119 -18.56 0.58 -19.09
C HIS A 119 -17.76 0.45 -20.39
N ALA A 120 -16.57 1.08 -20.46
CA ALA A 120 -15.65 0.97 -21.59
C ALA A 120 -14.64 -0.18 -21.42
N ILE A 121 -14.72 -0.97 -20.35
CA ILE A 121 -13.84 -2.13 -20.13
C ILE A 121 -14.08 -3.17 -21.23
N PRO A 122 -13.06 -3.55 -22.02
CA PRO A 122 -13.22 -4.45 -23.17
C PRO A 122 -13.21 -5.92 -22.74
N PHE A 123 -14.13 -6.36 -21.90
CA PHE A 123 -14.17 -7.71 -21.31
C PHE A 123 -13.98 -8.84 -22.33
N ASP A 124 -14.50 -8.68 -23.55
CA ASP A 124 -14.42 -9.71 -24.61
C ASP A 124 -13.00 -9.82 -25.23
N ARG A 125 -12.10 -8.87 -24.92
CA ARG A 125 -10.72 -8.84 -25.43
C ARG A 125 -9.69 -9.12 -24.33
N LEU A 126 -10.14 -9.24 -23.08
CA LEU A 126 -9.25 -9.55 -21.97
C LEU A 126 -8.94 -11.06 -21.95
N PRO A 127 -7.75 -11.47 -21.46
CA PRO A 127 -7.44 -12.88 -21.24
C PRO A 127 -8.35 -13.47 -20.17
N ALA A 128 -8.26 -14.79 -19.96
CA ALA A 128 -9.05 -15.48 -18.92
C ALA A 128 -8.64 -15.08 -17.49
N GLU A 129 -7.40 -14.59 -17.31
CA GLU A 129 -6.89 -14.20 -16.00
C GLU A 129 -6.29 -12.80 -16.08
N TYR A 130 -6.73 -11.91 -15.18
CA TYR A 130 -6.25 -10.52 -15.07
C TYR A 130 -6.53 -9.93 -13.70
N VAL A 131 -5.87 -8.80 -13.41
CA VAL A 131 -6.05 -8.05 -12.17
C VAL A 131 -6.62 -6.67 -12.49
N ILE A 132 -7.61 -6.25 -11.72
CA ILE A 132 -8.19 -4.90 -11.79
C ILE A 132 -7.83 -4.16 -10.51
N LYS A 133 -7.32 -2.92 -10.64
CA LYS A 133 -6.99 -2.06 -9.50
C LYS A 133 -7.20 -0.58 -9.82
N PRO A 134 -7.56 0.27 -8.84
CA PRO A 134 -7.59 1.71 -9.06
C PRO A 134 -6.16 2.30 -9.02
N SER A 135 -5.91 3.36 -9.80
CA SER A 135 -4.62 4.05 -9.82
C SER A 135 -4.37 4.88 -8.56
N HIS A 136 -5.43 5.38 -7.94
CA HIS A 136 -5.49 6.43 -6.93
C HIS A 136 -5.73 5.92 -5.50
N ALA A 137 -5.61 4.62 -5.26
CA ALA A 137 -5.88 4.00 -3.97
C ALA A 137 -4.95 2.82 -3.69
N ALA A 138 -4.92 2.36 -2.43
CA ALA A 138 -4.20 1.16 -2.00
C ALA A 138 -5.18 0.09 -1.49
N GLY A 139 -4.76 -1.18 -1.53
CA GLY A 139 -5.51 -2.31 -0.96
C GLY A 139 -6.80 -2.71 -1.69
N GLN A 140 -7.10 -2.08 -2.82
CA GLN A 140 -8.27 -2.39 -3.65
C GLN A 140 -7.84 -3.18 -4.88
N VAL A 141 -8.30 -4.43 -5.00
CA VAL A 141 -7.92 -5.34 -6.08
C VAL A 141 -9.06 -6.32 -6.36
N ILE A 142 -9.31 -6.61 -7.63
CA ILE A 142 -10.12 -7.74 -8.09
C ILE A 142 -9.22 -8.63 -8.93
N ILE A 143 -9.14 -9.90 -8.58
CA ILE A 143 -8.47 -10.92 -9.38
C ILE A 143 -9.57 -11.70 -10.10
N VAL A 144 -9.53 -11.66 -11.43
CA VAL A 144 -10.44 -12.44 -12.27
C VAL A 144 -9.73 -13.68 -12.76
N LYS A 145 -10.38 -14.84 -12.59
CA LYS A 145 -9.94 -16.15 -13.10
C LYS A 145 -11.12 -16.82 -13.78
N GLY A 146 -11.04 -16.92 -15.10
CA GLY A 146 -12.14 -17.48 -15.91
C GLY A 146 -13.26 -16.48 -16.22
N GLN A 147 -14.52 -16.88 -16.02
CA GLN A 147 -15.66 -16.04 -16.38
C GLN A 147 -15.87 -14.88 -15.39
N ALA A 148 -15.87 -13.66 -15.89
CA ALA A 148 -16.07 -12.45 -15.10
C ALA A 148 -17.56 -12.13 -14.91
N ASP A 149 -17.95 -11.81 -13.68
CA ASP A 149 -19.23 -11.10 -13.45
C ASP A 149 -19.02 -9.61 -13.77
N ARG A 150 -19.41 -9.25 -15.00
CA ARG A 150 -19.20 -7.89 -15.54
C ARG A 150 -19.93 -6.82 -14.75
N ASP A 151 -21.17 -7.12 -14.35
CA ASP A 151 -22.03 -6.15 -13.64
C ASP A 151 -21.52 -5.90 -12.22
N GLU A 152 -21.05 -6.94 -11.54
CA GLU A 152 -20.41 -6.80 -10.23
C GLU A 152 -19.11 -6.02 -10.33
N ILE A 153 -18.25 -6.33 -11.30
CA ILE A 153 -17.00 -5.61 -11.53
C ILE A 153 -17.31 -4.13 -11.81
N ILE A 154 -18.21 -3.82 -12.74
CA ILE A 154 -18.57 -2.42 -13.08
C ILE A 154 -19.08 -1.68 -11.84
N ARG A 155 -19.96 -2.29 -11.05
CA ARG A 155 -20.46 -1.71 -9.80
C ARG A 155 -19.33 -1.42 -8.81
N THR A 156 -18.45 -2.39 -8.58
CA THR A 156 -17.35 -2.26 -7.64
C THR A 156 -16.36 -1.18 -8.05
N VAL A 157 -15.91 -1.20 -9.31
CA VAL A 157 -14.93 -0.21 -9.79
C VAL A 157 -15.51 1.20 -9.91
N SER A 158 -16.83 1.32 -10.18
CA SER A 158 -17.53 2.61 -10.12
C SER A 158 -17.51 3.20 -8.72
N GLY A 159 -17.67 2.35 -7.70
CA GLY A 159 -17.51 2.75 -6.29
C GLY A 159 -16.08 3.21 -5.97
N TRP A 160 -15.06 2.56 -6.54
CA TRP A 160 -13.67 2.99 -6.37
C TRP A 160 -13.41 4.36 -6.99
N LEU A 161 -13.87 4.59 -8.22
CA LEU A 161 -13.70 5.86 -8.93
C LEU A 161 -14.38 7.04 -8.24
N ALA A 162 -15.50 6.78 -7.54
CA ALA A 162 -16.24 7.79 -6.80
C ALA A 162 -15.61 8.15 -5.44
N ASN A 163 -14.65 7.36 -4.96
CA ASN A 163 -14.03 7.54 -3.65
C ASN A 163 -12.70 8.29 -3.75
N ASP A 164 -12.54 9.31 -2.91
CA ASP A 164 -11.24 9.92 -2.65
C ASP A 164 -10.56 9.16 -1.51
N TYR A 165 -9.53 8.37 -1.85
CA TYR A 165 -8.82 7.49 -0.93
C TYR A 165 -8.11 8.23 0.19
N TYR A 166 -7.71 9.48 -0.03
CA TYR A 166 -7.11 10.35 0.99
C TYR A 166 -7.85 10.30 2.33
N TRP A 167 -9.19 10.25 2.29
CA TRP A 167 -10.02 10.28 3.50
C TRP A 167 -9.91 9.02 4.37
N HIS A 168 -9.30 7.96 3.91
CA HIS A 168 -9.05 6.75 4.70
C HIS A 168 -7.99 6.99 5.79
N GLY A 169 -6.78 7.40 5.35
CA GLY A 169 -5.60 7.53 6.18
C GLY A 169 -5.09 8.96 6.35
N ARG A 170 -5.66 9.94 5.63
CA ARG A 170 -5.09 11.30 5.47
C ARG A 170 -3.72 11.26 4.80
N GLU A 171 -3.55 10.33 3.89
CA GLU A 171 -2.33 10.11 3.11
C GLU A 171 -2.33 11.07 1.92
N SER A 172 -1.63 12.22 2.05
CA SER A 172 -1.68 13.33 1.09
C SER A 172 -1.21 12.98 -0.32
N GLN A 173 -0.37 11.94 -0.47
CA GLN A 173 0.07 11.49 -1.80
C GLN A 173 -1.07 10.94 -2.65
N TYR A 174 -2.18 10.47 -2.06
CA TYR A 174 -3.37 10.03 -2.80
C TYR A 174 -4.36 11.16 -3.08
N TYR A 175 -4.21 12.33 -2.45
CA TYR A 175 -5.15 13.43 -2.61
C TYR A 175 -5.13 13.98 -4.04
N ARG A 176 -6.29 13.97 -4.70
CA ARG A 176 -6.48 14.47 -6.08
C ARG A 176 -5.65 13.75 -7.15
N ILE A 177 -5.29 12.49 -6.96
CA ILE A 177 -4.88 11.66 -8.08
C ILE A 177 -6.10 11.48 -8.99
N PRO A 178 -6.01 11.74 -10.31
CA PRO A 178 -7.11 11.50 -11.23
C PRO A 178 -7.59 10.03 -11.15
N PRO A 179 -8.84 9.78 -10.78
CA PRO A 179 -9.35 8.42 -10.63
C PRO A 179 -9.27 7.66 -11.96
N ARG A 180 -8.69 6.47 -11.93
CA ARG A 180 -8.55 5.59 -13.09
C ARG A 180 -8.53 4.14 -12.66
N ILE A 181 -9.05 3.26 -13.50
CA ILE A 181 -8.93 1.81 -13.35
C ILE A 181 -7.82 1.31 -14.26
N LEU A 182 -7.00 0.42 -13.76
CA LEU A 182 -6.00 -0.34 -14.51
C LEU A 182 -6.40 -1.81 -14.53
N ILE A 183 -6.22 -2.43 -15.69
CA ILE A 183 -6.31 -3.88 -15.84
C ILE A 183 -4.95 -4.37 -16.31
N GLU A 184 -4.34 -5.25 -15.54
CA GLU A 184 -3.01 -5.79 -15.78
C GLU A 184 -3.03 -7.31 -15.87
N GLU A 185 -2.00 -7.88 -16.48
CA GLU A 185 -1.80 -9.33 -16.46
C GLU A 185 -1.76 -9.86 -15.02
N TYR A 186 -2.33 -11.04 -14.82
CA TYR A 186 -2.24 -11.74 -13.55
C TYR A 186 -0.92 -12.52 -13.49
N LEU A 187 -0.09 -12.18 -12.49
CA LEU A 187 1.19 -12.86 -12.26
C LEU A 187 0.97 -14.11 -11.41
N THR A 188 1.50 -15.25 -11.85
CA THR A 188 1.48 -16.52 -11.12
C THR A 188 2.81 -17.24 -11.21
N ASN A 189 3.15 -17.97 -10.16
CA ASN A 189 4.25 -18.92 -10.16
C ASN A 189 3.98 -20.08 -11.14
N GLU A 190 4.97 -20.97 -11.33
CA GLU A 190 4.84 -22.15 -12.23
C GLU A 190 3.73 -23.11 -11.79
N ASP A 191 3.50 -23.21 -10.48
CA ASP A 191 2.45 -24.03 -9.87
C ASP A 191 1.06 -23.35 -9.86
N GLY A 192 0.92 -22.14 -10.44
CA GLY A 192 -0.31 -21.37 -10.46
C GLY A 192 -0.60 -20.60 -9.17
N SER A 193 0.26 -20.70 -8.14
CA SER A 193 0.11 -19.92 -6.91
C SER A 193 0.41 -18.44 -7.14
N PRO A 194 -0.19 -17.53 -6.35
CA PRO A 194 0.21 -16.13 -6.35
C PRO A 194 1.66 -15.96 -5.88
N PRO A 195 2.42 -15.00 -6.45
CA PRO A 195 3.78 -14.72 -6.00
C PRO A 195 3.82 -14.11 -4.60
N PHE A 196 4.99 -14.21 -3.97
CA PHE A 196 5.30 -13.38 -2.82
C PHE A 196 5.46 -11.91 -3.23
N ASP A 197 5.10 -11.02 -2.32
CA ASP A 197 5.31 -9.59 -2.38
C ASP A 197 6.56 -9.26 -1.55
N TYR A 198 7.63 -8.82 -2.23
CA TYR A 198 8.91 -8.44 -1.62
C TYR A 198 8.92 -6.92 -1.42
N LYS A 199 8.85 -6.49 -0.18
CA LYS A 199 8.77 -5.09 0.21
C LYS A 199 10.13 -4.60 0.68
N VAL A 200 10.84 -3.92 -0.19
CA VAL A 200 12.19 -3.41 0.08
C VAL A 200 12.11 -2.05 0.74
N TYR A 201 12.55 -1.97 1.98
CA TYR A 201 12.64 -0.72 2.75
C TYR A 201 13.96 -0.04 2.40
N CYS A 202 13.86 1.16 1.84
CA CYS A 202 15.00 1.96 1.44
C CYS A 202 15.09 3.22 2.31
N PHE A 203 16.28 3.49 2.85
CA PHE A 203 16.57 4.69 3.62
C PHE A 203 17.68 5.47 2.93
N ASN A 204 17.47 6.77 2.71
CA ASN A 204 18.43 7.69 2.07
C ASN A 204 18.98 7.16 0.73
N GLY A 205 18.10 6.54 -0.06
CA GLY A 205 18.46 5.94 -1.34
C GLY A 205 19.12 4.56 -1.28
N THR A 206 19.20 3.95 -0.10
CA THR A 206 19.86 2.64 0.10
C THR A 206 18.86 1.59 0.56
N PRO A 207 18.74 0.43 -0.12
CA PRO A 207 18.00 -0.72 0.38
C PRO A 207 18.62 -1.27 1.66
N GLU A 208 17.80 -1.52 2.68
CA GLU A 208 18.28 -1.92 4.01
C GLU A 208 17.68 -3.25 4.49
N GLN A 209 16.41 -3.47 4.19
CA GLN A 209 15.71 -4.67 4.62
C GLN A 209 14.55 -5.02 3.70
N ILE A 210 14.17 -6.28 3.70
CA ILE A 210 13.09 -6.81 2.88
C ILE A 210 12.06 -7.50 3.76
N MET A 211 10.82 -7.06 3.72
CA MET A 211 9.69 -7.81 4.26
C MET A 211 9.08 -8.66 3.15
N VAL A 212 8.76 -9.91 3.47
CA VAL A 212 8.06 -10.80 2.52
C VAL A 212 6.62 -10.99 2.97
N ARG A 213 5.68 -10.79 2.06
CA ARG A 213 4.26 -11.10 2.29
C ARG A 213 3.72 -12.08 1.26
N ASN A 214 2.86 -12.98 1.70
CA ASN A 214 2.06 -13.80 0.79
C ASN A 214 0.74 -13.09 0.46
N HIS A 215 -0.04 -13.66 -0.44
CA HIS A 215 -1.30 -13.09 -0.91
C HIS A 215 -2.40 -13.03 0.16
N THR A 216 -2.31 -13.86 1.20
CA THR A 216 -3.25 -13.85 2.35
C THR A 216 -2.85 -12.87 3.43
N HIS A 217 -1.66 -12.28 3.34
CA HIS A 217 -1.10 -11.33 4.31
C HIS A 217 -0.97 -11.89 5.74
N ASP A 218 -0.84 -13.21 5.89
CA ASP A 218 -0.72 -13.89 7.18
C ASP A 218 0.73 -14.15 7.61
N ILE A 219 1.71 -13.92 6.73
CA ILE A 219 3.13 -13.94 7.06
C ILE A 219 3.80 -12.60 6.79
N CYS A 220 4.80 -12.24 7.62
CA CYS A 220 5.60 -11.05 7.40
C CYS A 220 7.03 -11.17 7.97
N PRO A 221 7.82 -12.18 7.54
CA PRO A 221 9.23 -12.25 7.92
C PRO A 221 10.02 -11.10 7.30
N PHE A 222 11.03 -10.61 8.05
CA PHE A 222 11.98 -9.62 7.60
C PHE A 222 13.36 -10.23 7.40
N PHE A 223 14.06 -9.78 6.39
CA PHE A 223 15.44 -10.15 6.07
C PHE A 223 16.27 -8.89 5.80
N ASP A 224 17.57 -8.99 6.04
CA ASP A 224 18.49 -7.98 5.56
C ASP A 224 18.83 -8.17 4.07
N THR A 225 19.71 -7.33 3.52
CA THR A 225 20.11 -7.38 2.11
C THR A 225 20.99 -8.59 1.74
N THR A 226 21.52 -9.33 2.72
CA THR A 226 22.23 -10.60 2.53
C THR A 226 21.32 -11.82 2.65
N TRP A 227 20.09 -11.59 3.05
CA TRP A 227 19.03 -12.57 3.31
C TRP A 227 19.16 -13.26 4.67
N ASP A 228 19.81 -12.59 5.63
CA ASP A 228 19.79 -13.03 7.01
C ASP A 228 18.48 -12.61 7.69
N PHE A 229 17.90 -13.54 8.43
CA PHE A 229 16.61 -13.33 9.09
C PHE A 229 16.72 -12.27 10.19
N LEU A 230 15.81 -11.30 10.17
CA LEU A 230 15.71 -10.25 11.17
C LEU A 230 14.53 -10.57 12.12
N ASP A 231 14.86 -10.78 13.39
CA ASP A 231 13.86 -11.19 14.40
C ASP A 231 13.04 -9.99 14.91
N PHE A 232 12.20 -9.46 14.04
CA PHE A 232 11.20 -8.44 14.37
C PHE A 232 10.00 -8.49 13.40
N SER A 233 8.94 -7.77 13.75
CA SER A 233 7.75 -7.57 12.93
C SER A 233 7.25 -6.14 13.03
N ASP A 234 6.50 -5.69 12.02
CA ASP A 234 5.74 -4.43 12.01
C ASP A 234 4.27 -4.62 12.43
N GLU A 235 3.92 -5.84 12.89
CA GLU A 235 2.61 -6.23 13.38
C GLU A 235 2.75 -7.21 14.55
N ILE A 236 2.11 -6.91 15.68
CA ILE A 236 2.15 -7.77 16.88
C ILE A 236 1.51 -9.12 16.59
N GLY A 237 2.23 -10.20 16.93
CA GLY A 237 1.74 -11.57 16.76
C GLY A 237 1.78 -12.10 15.35
N ALA A 238 2.42 -11.39 14.42
CA ALA A 238 2.56 -11.83 13.04
C ALA A 238 3.41 -13.12 12.92
N VAL A 239 3.03 -14.00 12.01
CA VAL A 239 3.78 -15.22 11.69
C VAL A 239 4.98 -14.87 10.82
N ARG A 240 6.18 -15.29 11.24
CA ARG A 240 7.46 -14.95 10.61
C ARG A 240 8.25 -16.21 10.21
N PRO A 241 7.77 -17.02 9.25
CA PRO A 241 8.49 -18.20 8.81
C PRO A 241 9.75 -17.79 8.03
N TRP A 242 10.75 -18.65 8.05
CA TRP A 242 11.83 -18.50 7.10
C TRP A 242 11.32 -18.73 5.67
N VAL A 243 11.70 -17.85 4.74
CA VAL A 243 11.35 -17.92 3.33
C VAL A 243 12.63 -18.08 2.50
N PRO A 244 12.66 -18.94 1.48
CA PRO A 244 13.83 -19.13 0.64
C PRO A 244 14.26 -17.81 -0.04
N LYS A 245 15.58 -17.60 -0.12
CA LYS A 245 16.17 -16.45 -0.83
C LYS A 245 15.76 -16.48 -2.30
N PRO A 246 15.16 -15.39 -2.82
CA PRO A 246 14.82 -15.31 -4.23
C PRO A 246 16.09 -15.25 -5.09
N VAL A 247 16.10 -15.98 -6.20
CA VAL A 247 17.28 -16.07 -7.09
C VAL A 247 17.69 -14.70 -7.65
N ASN A 248 16.74 -13.78 -7.79
CA ASN A 248 16.93 -12.43 -8.33
C ASN A 248 17.11 -11.36 -7.24
N LEU A 249 17.49 -11.73 -5.99
CA LEU A 249 17.62 -10.73 -4.92
C LEU A 249 18.57 -9.59 -5.29
N ALA A 250 19.73 -9.89 -5.87
CA ALA A 250 20.71 -8.88 -6.27
C ALA A 250 20.17 -7.90 -7.31
N GLU A 251 19.40 -8.40 -8.28
CA GLU A 251 18.72 -7.57 -9.27
C GLU A 251 17.65 -6.68 -8.60
N MET A 252 16.81 -7.25 -7.75
CA MET A 252 15.77 -6.53 -7.00
C MET A 252 16.36 -5.40 -6.17
N LEU A 253 17.45 -5.65 -5.45
CA LEU A 253 18.15 -4.62 -4.66
C LEU A 253 18.76 -3.53 -5.54
N THR A 254 19.30 -3.89 -6.72
CA THR A 254 19.80 -2.92 -7.69
C THR A 254 18.70 -2.01 -8.22
N LEU A 255 17.54 -2.56 -8.52
CA LEU A 255 16.35 -1.79 -8.94
C LEU A 255 15.88 -0.88 -7.80
N ALA A 256 15.80 -1.40 -6.58
CA ALA A 256 15.41 -0.65 -5.41
C ALA A 256 16.35 0.53 -5.15
N ALA A 257 17.67 0.34 -5.24
CA ALA A 257 18.65 1.40 -5.09
C ALA A 257 18.46 2.51 -6.13
N LYS A 258 18.24 2.15 -7.40
CA LYS A 258 18.00 3.15 -8.47
C LYS A 258 16.71 3.94 -8.27
N LEU A 259 15.64 3.26 -7.89
CA LEU A 259 14.31 3.87 -7.72
C LEU A 259 14.19 4.67 -6.42
N SER A 260 15.01 4.40 -5.40
CA SER A 260 14.96 5.09 -4.10
C SER A 260 15.83 6.35 -4.02
N VAL A 261 16.56 6.69 -5.08
CA VAL A 261 17.43 7.89 -5.11
C VAL A 261 16.65 9.16 -4.77
N GLY A 262 17.16 9.92 -3.78
CA GLY A 262 16.59 11.20 -3.38
C GLY A 262 15.39 11.11 -2.42
N PHE A 263 15.11 9.94 -1.85
CA PHE A 263 14.13 9.77 -0.78
C PHE A 263 14.81 9.48 0.56
N GLY A 264 14.39 10.17 1.62
CA GLY A 264 14.81 9.84 2.99
C GLY A 264 14.27 8.48 3.41
N TYR A 265 13.03 8.17 3.03
CA TYR A 265 12.44 6.83 3.17
C TYR A 265 11.46 6.56 2.04
N VAL A 266 11.53 5.35 1.51
CA VAL A 266 10.54 4.77 0.60
C VAL A 266 10.55 3.24 0.72
N ARG A 267 9.40 2.61 0.66
CA ARG A 267 9.28 1.17 0.46
C ARG A 267 8.95 0.91 -1.00
N LEU A 268 9.67 0.00 -1.61
CA LEU A 268 9.47 -0.43 -2.99
C LEU A 268 9.01 -1.89 -2.97
N ASP A 269 7.84 -2.11 -3.53
CA ASP A 269 7.24 -3.44 -3.54
C ASP A 269 7.51 -4.11 -4.90
N PHE A 270 7.98 -5.37 -4.86
CA PHE A 270 8.33 -6.15 -6.04
C PHE A 270 7.72 -7.54 -5.99
N TYR A 271 7.47 -8.11 -7.16
CA TYR A 271 7.19 -9.54 -7.33
C TYR A 271 8.37 -10.22 -8.01
N ASN A 272 8.61 -11.49 -7.68
CA ASN A 272 9.57 -12.34 -8.37
C ASN A 272 8.83 -13.56 -8.90
N VAL A 273 8.66 -13.65 -10.22
CA VAL A 273 7.82 -14.63 -10.87
C VAL A 273 8.60 -15.28 -12.01
N LYS A 274 8.76 -16.60 -11.96
CA LYS A 274 9.44 -17.37 -13.02
C LYS A 274 10.83 -16.80 -13.38
N GLY A 275 11.60 -16.45 -12.35
CA GLY A 275 12.94 -15.87 -12.53
C GLY A 275 12.97 -14.43 -13.04
N ARG A 276 11.88 -13.68 -12.92
CA ARG A 276 11.75 -12.29 -13.40
C ARG A 276 11.23 -11.40 -12.30
N VAL A 277 11.86 -10.23 -12.13
CA VAL A 277 11.42 -9.21 -11.17
C VAL A 277 10.40 -8.29 -11.83
N TYR A 278 9.32 -7.99 -11.11
CA TYR A 278 8.32 -7.00 -11.50
C TYR A 278 8.17 -5.95 -10.42
N PHE A 279 8.11 -4.70 -10.82
CA PHE A 279 7.80 -3.59 -9.93
C PHE A 279 6.31 -3.59 -9.58
N GLY A 280 5.99 -3.43 -8.30
CA GLY A 280 4.63 -3.34 -7.77
C GLY A 280 4.19 -1.91 -7.51
N GLU A 281 4.79 -1.25 -6.50
CA GLU A 281 4.43 0.12 -6.12
C GLU A 281 5.52 0.83 -5.31
N PHE A 282 5.43 2.17 -5.29
CA PHE A 282 6.06 3.02 -4.28
C PHE A 282 5.13 3.18 -3.08
N THR A 283 5.62 2.91 -1.88
CA THR A 283 4.87 3.13 -0.64
C THR A 283 5.62 4.12 0.25
N PHE A 284 5.01 5.28 0.47
CA PHE A 284 5.61 6.35 1.26
C PHE A 284 5.12 6.39 2.70
N THR A 285 3.91 5.88 2.94
CA THR A 285 3.22 5.88 4.24
C THR A 285 2.61 4.50 4.51
N PRO A 286 3.45 3.47 4.77
CA PRO A 286 3.00 2.09 4.93
C PRO A 286 1.92 1.99 6.01
N ALA A 287 0.87 1.21 5.72
CA ALA A 287 -0.30 0.98 6.57
C ALA A 287 -0.95 2.29 7.10
N ALA A 288 -0.79 3.43 6.40
CA ALA A 288 -1.25 4.76 6.86
C ALA A 288 -0.79 5.08 8.30
N GLY A 289 0.41 4.61 8.68
CA GLY A 289 1.00 4.78 10.00
C GLY A 289 0.53 3.79 11.07
N ILE A 290 -0.36 2.84 10.74
CA ILE A 290 -0.82 1.82 11.69
C ILE A 290 0.23 0.70 11.75
N ILE A 291 1.32 0.98 12.44
CA ILE A 291 2.46 0.07 12.60
C ILE A 291 2.82 -0.01 14.07
N THR A 292 3.10 -1.21 14.55
CA THR A 292 3.60 -1.46 15.91
C THR A 292 4.70 -2.50 15.82
N TYR A 293 5.93 -2.08 16.06
CA TYR A 293 7.09 -2.98 16.00
C TYR A 293 7.16 -3.90 17.21
N ASP A 294 7.47 -5.16 16.95
CA ASP A 294 7.75 -6.17 17.96
C ASP A 294 9.07 -6.89 17.64
N PRO A 295 10.14 -6.73 18.48
CA PRO A 295 10.21 -5.86 19.66
C PRO A 295 10.25 -4.35 19.33
N GLU A 296 9.70 -3.51 20.23
CA GLU A 296 9.53 -2.05 20.06
C GLU A 296 10.83 -1.31 19.72
N CYS A 297 11.98 -1.83 20.16
CA CYS A 297 13.29 -1.20 19.88
C CYS A 297 13.59 -1.04 18.38
N TRP A 298 12.92 -1.79 17.50
CA TRP A 298 13.10 -1.65 16.06
C TRP A 298 12.49 -0.36 15.50
N ASP A 299 11.47 0.19 16.15
CA ASP A 299 10.94 1.50 15.76
C ASP A 299 12.04 2.61 15.83
N LEU A 300 12.83 2.61 16.90
CA LEU A 300 13.96 3.53 17.04
C LEU A 300 15.08 3.21 16.03
N LYS A 301 15.51 1.95 15.93
CA LYS A 301 16.57 1.54 15.00
C LYS A 301 16.29 1.93 13.55
N LEU A 302 15.04 1.81 13.11
CA LEU A 302 14.62 2.21 11.78
C LEU A 302 14.49 3.73 11.65
N GLY A 303 14.06 4.38 12.71
CA GLY A 303 14.02 5.84 12.77
C GLY A 303 15.40 6.46 12.61
N GLU A 304 16.44 5.91 13.26
CA GLU A 304 17.82 6.39 13.16
C GLU A 304 18.37 6.35 11.72
N LYS A 305 17.88 5.42 10.89
CA LYS A 305 18.27 5.31 9.48
C LYS A 305 17.66 6.39 8.58
N TRP A 306 16.59 7.04 8.98
CA TRP A 306 15.83 7.94 8.13
C TRP A 306 16.23 9.39 8.30
N ASP A 307 16.83 10.01 7.28
CA ASP A 307 17.10 11.44 7.21
C ASP A 307 15.90 12.19 6.66
N LEU A 308 15.18 12.92 7.51
CA LEU A 308 14.00 13.70 7.14
C LEU A 308 14.31 14.89 6.21
N SER A 309 15.56 15.37 6.15
CA SER A 309 15.94 16.49 5.30
C SER A 309 15.79 16.19 3.81
N LEU A 310 15.77 14.90 3.43
CA LEU A 310 15.57 14.45 2.04
C LEU A 310 14.09 14.38 1.63
N ASP A 311 13.17 14.62 2.55
CA ASP A 311 11.71 14.53 2.33
C ASP A 311 11.04 15.89 2.10
N CYS A 312 11.80 16.97 2.24
CA CYS A 312 11.34 18.36 2.11
C CYS A 312 11.45 18.88 0.68
#